data_f6ac821ed4e2ff30c8abd4fd2419de98
#
_entry.id   f6ac821ed4e2ff30c8abd4fd2419de98
#
_cell.length_a   1.000
_cell.length_b   1.000
_cell.length_c   1.000
_cell.angle_alpha   90.00
_cell.angle_beta   90.00
_cell.angle_gamma   90.00
#
_symmetry.space_group_name_H-M   'P 1'
#
loop_
_entity.id
_entity.type
_entity.pdbx_description
1 polymer ?
#
loop_
_entity_poly.entity_id
_entity_poly.type
_entity_poly.pdbx_seq_one_letter_code
_entity_poly.pdbx_strand_id
1 'polypeptide(L)'
;ANFSEKEREYYKKGIKVLSLFFIDEVAKYKVYDDNKKAHNGEYVKIFEEEYNNIYNEYYNFIDEDYKKYLDSLNGKKVHSGYFSIDKKASKGLSEDEQIFIDSKIDDKAEGTSSDEDAYDLIMKDKERLLSLSEPVRFIFSHSALREGWDNPNIFQICTLKKSNSEISKRQEIGRGLRICVNSNGERMDYRELEDDFFNINNLTVIASESYDSFAKALQSEISANLSRKSYDKFEQKIFIDRELVNKDGKSLPIDETIVNKIYRDFMKNDYIDDNDNITHKLKEDIANNTISIPEVMQDYSEEYTK
;
A
#
# COMPACT_ATOMS: atom_id res chain seq x y z
N ALA A 1 -15.83 -1.16 10.84
CA ALA A 1 -15.10 -0.73 12.03
C ALA A 1 -13.63 -0.41 11.70
N ASN A 2 -12.82 -1.38 11.29
CA ASN A 2 -11.38 -1.17 11.04
C ASN A 2 -11.06 -0.04 10.03
N PHE A 3 -11.84 0.11 8.95
CA PHE A 3 -11.66 1.20 7.99
C PHE A 3 -11.90 2.57 8.65
N SER A 4 -13.00 2.74 9.34
CA SER A 4 -13.39 4.01 9.95
C SER A 4 -12.41 4.46 11.04
N GLU A 5 -11.85 3.52 11.80
CA GLU A 5 -10.82 3.79 12.79
C GLU A 5 -9.51 4.27 12.14
N LYS A 6 -9.04 3.54 11.11
CA LYS A 6 -7.85 3.95 10.34
C LYS A 6 -8.06 5.30 9.66
N GLU A 7 -9.19 5.51 9.00
CA GLU A 7 -9.45 6.76 8.29
C GLU A 7 -9.44 7.95 9.25
N ARG A 8 -10.06 7.82 10.42
CA ARG A 8 -10.07 8.88 11.45
C ARG A 8 -8.66 9.21 11.96
N GLU A 9 -7.85 8.19 12.21
CA GLU A 9 -6.48 8.37 12.66
C GLU A 9 -5.62 9.04 11.58
N TYR A 10 -5.72 8.55 10.35
CA TYR A 10 -4.89 8.99 9.23
C TYR A 10 -5.32 10.34 8.68
N TYR A 11 -6.60 10.68 8.79
CA TYR A 11 -7.12 12.01 8.46
C TYR A 11 -6.36 13.13 9.16
N LYS A 12 -6.02 12.96 10.45
CA LYS A 12 -5.23 13.92 11.24
C LYS A 12 -3.82 14.16 10.70
N LYS A 13 -3.30 13.19 9.97
CA LYS A 13 -1.98 13.24 9.32
C LYS A 13 -2.11 13.65 7.83
N GLY A 14 -3.30 14.03 7.37
CA GLY A 14 -3.56 14.37 5.98
C GLY A 14 -3.49 13.19 5.02
N ILE A 15 -3.61 11.95 5.52
CA ILE A 15 -3.51 10.73 4.72
C ILE A 15 -4.91 10.22 4.40
N LYS A 16 -5.26 10.13 3.12
CA LYS A 16 -6.49 9.50 2.67
C LYS A 16 -6.37 7.99 2.66
N VAL A 17 -7.35 7.30 3.22
CA VAL A 17 -7.43 5.83 3.24
C VAL A 17 -8.25 5.32 2.07
N LEU A 18 -7.69 4.41 1.28
CA LEU A 18 -8.39 3.72 0.20
C LEU A 18 -8.50 2.23 0.51
N SER A 19 -9.63 1.64 0.12
CA SER A 19 -9.90 0.20 0.20
C SER A 19 -10.18 -0.37 -1.18
N LEU A 20 -9.57 -1.51 -1.49
CA LEU A 20 -9.73 -2.21 -2.76
C LEU A 20 -10.50 -3.51 -2.56
N PHE A 21 -11.62 -3.66 -3.28
CA PHE A 21 -12.47 -4.84 -3.25
C PHE A 21 -12.32 -5.63 -4.55
N PHE A 22 -11.82 -6.85 -4.47
CA PHE A 22 -11.81 -7.77 -5.60
C PHE A 22 -13.07 -8.63 -5.58
N ILE A 23 -13.90 -8.50 -6.60
CA ILE A 23 -15.16 -9.22 -6.74
C ILE A 23 -15.07 -10.31 -7.81
N ASP A 24 -15.95 -11.29 -7.71
CA ASP A 24 -16.02 -12.44 -8.63
C ASP A 24 -16.78 -12.13 -9.94
N GLU A 25 -17.82 -11.29 -9.87
CA GLU A 25 -18.68 -10.97 -11.01
C GLU A 25 -19.02 -9.48 -11.07
N VAL A 26 -18.92 -8.86 -12.23
CA VAL A 26 -19.27 -7.44 -12.43
C VAL A 26 -20.75 -7.21 -12.13
N ALA A 27 -21.64 -8.17 -12.45
CA ALA A 27 -23.07 -8.09 -12.19
C ALA A 27 -23.41 -7.93 -10.69
N LYS A 28 -22.53 -8.36 -9.78
CA LYS A 28 -22.71 -8.14 -8.34
C LYS A 28 -22.45 -6.69 -7.93
N TYR A 29 -21.72 -5.92 -8.73
CA TYR A 29 -21.54 -4.50 -8.52
C TYR A 29 -22.57 -3.67 -9.30
N LYS A 30 -22.81 -3.98 -10.62
CA LYS A 30 -23.64 -3.19 -11.50
C LYS A 30 -24.42 -4.11 -12.43
N VAL A 31 -25.71 -3.94 -12.52
CA VAL A 31 -26.61 -4.64 -13.43
C VAL A 31 -27.31 -3.63 -14.35
N TYR A 32 -27.72 -4.06 -15.54
CA TYR A 32 -28.48 -3.24 -16.48
C TYR A 32 -29.88 -3.82 -16.65
N ASP A 33 -30.88 -2.96 -16.68
CA ASP A 33 -32.27 -3.36 -17.03
C ASP A 33 -32.46 -3.45 -18.55
N ASP A 34 -33.68 -3.84 -18.95
CA ASP A 34 -34.07 -3.97 -20.38
C ASP A 34 -33.91 -2.65 -21.15
N ASN A 35 -33.93 -1.51 -20.47
CA ASN A 35 -33.74 -0.17 -21.04
C ASN A 35 -32.27 0.26 -21.04
N LYS A 36 -31.35 -0.65 -20.73
CA LYS A 36 -29.90 -0.37 -20.59
C LYS A 36 -29.56 0.63 -19.46
N LYS A 37 -30.45 0.84 -18.51
CA LYS A 37 -30.20 1.68 -17.35
C LYS A 37 -29.46 0.89 -16.28
N ALA A 38 -28.38 1.48 -15.78
CA ALA A 38 -27.55 0.86 -14.74
C ALA A 38 -28.24 0.93 -13.36
N HIS A 39 -28.15 -0.17 -12.62
CA HIS A 39 -28.62 -0.32 -11.25
C HIS A 39 -27.54 -0.95 -10.38
N ASN A 40 -27.60 -0.66 -9.07
CA ASN A 40 -26.69 -1.26 -8.10
C ASN A 40 -26.89 -2.79 -8.03
N GLY A 41 -25.80 -3.52 -8.18
CA GLY A 41 -25.76 -4.97 -7.92
C GLY A 41 -25.88 -5.30 -6.42
N GLU A 42 -25.87 -6.59 -6.13
CA GLU A 42 -26.02 -7.11 -4.76
C GLU A 42 -24.94 -6.57 -3.80
N TYR A 43 -23.67 -6.63 -4.20
CA TYR A 43 -22.57 -6.19 -3.33
C TYR A 43 -22.61 -4.70 -3.02
N VAL A 44 -23.05 -3.88 -3.97
CA VAL A 44 -23.19 -2.44 -3.74
C VAL A 44 -24.31 -2.16 -2.75
N LYS A 45 -25.45 -2.85 -2.86
CA LYS A 45 -26.57 -2.68 -1.93
C LYS A 45 -26.16 -3.04 -0.49
N ILE A 46 -25.52 -4.19 -0.31
CA ILE A 46 -25.00 -4.62 0.99
C ILE A 46 -23.96 -3.61 1.51
N PHE A 47 -23.04 -3.18 0.63
CA PHE A 47 -22.01 -2.21 1.02
C PHE A 47 -22.61 -0.88 1.48
N GLU A 48 -23.56 -0.32 0.75
CA GLU A 48 -24.20 0.96 1.09
C GLU A 48 -25.00 0.84 2.40
N GLU A 49 -25.69 -0.27 2.61
CA GLU A 49 -26.39 -0.54 3.87
C GLU A 49 -25.43 -0.61 5.05
N GLU A 50 -24.39 -1.44 4.96
CA GLU A 50 -23.39 -1.59 6.03
C GLU A 50 -22.58 -0.32 6.26
N TYR A 51 -22.23 0.40 5.19
CA TYR A 51 -21.55 1.68 5.31
C TYR A 51 -22.39 2.69 6.10
N ASN A 52 -23.69 2.79 5.81
CA ASN A 52 -24.60 3.68 6.52
C ASN A 52 -24.79 3.25 7.97
N ASN A 53 -24.90 1.94 8.25
CA ASN A 53 -25.02 1.41 9.61
C ASN A 53 -23.78 1.78 10.44
N ILE A 54 -22.59 1.52 9.91
CA ILE A 54 -21.33 1.86 10.58
C ILE A 54 -21.20 3.39 10.75
N TYR A 55 -21.52 4.16 9.72
CA TYR A 55 -21.49 5.61 9.79
C TYR A 55 -22.35 6.13 10.95
N ASN A 56 -23.60 5.69 11.04
CA ASN A 56 -24.55 6.10 12.09
C ASN A 56 -24.09 5.66 13.50
N GLU A 57 -23.51 4.47 13.62
CA GLU A 57 -23.00 3.96 14.88
C GLU A 57 -21.82 4.79 15.40
N TYR A 58 -20.85 5.09 14.53
CA TYR A 58 -19.62 5.76 14.92
C TYR A 58 -19.70 7.29 14.95
N TYR A 59 -20.65 7.91 14.23
CA TYR A 59 -20.76 9.35 14.07
C TYR A 59 -20.80 10.13 15.39
N ASN A 60 -21.46 9.57 16.41
CA ASN A 60 -21.58 10.23 17.72
C ASN A 60 -20.29 10.15 18.57
N PHE A 61 -19.35 9.30 18.20
CA PHE A 61 -18.13 9.03 18.99
C PHE A 61 -16.86 9.62 18.37
N ILE A 62 -16.98 10.36 17.27
CA ILE A 62 -15.84 10.97 16.56
C ILE A 62 -15.70 12.45 16.92
N ASP A 63 -14.51 12.98 16.72
CA ASP A 63 -14.22 14.39 16.98
C ASP A 63 -14.85 15.32 15.93
N GLU A 64 -15.07 16.59 16.32
CA GLU A 64 -15.81 17.58 15.50
C GLU A 64 -15.15 17.88 14.16
N ASP A 65 -13.83 17.84 14.05
CA ASP A 65 -13.14 18.13 12.80
C ASP A 65 -13.33 16.99 11.81
N TYR A 66 -13.25 15.75 12.27
CA TYR A 66 -13.54 14.60 11.43
C TYR A 66 -15.02 14.49 11.06
N LYS A 67 -15.95 14.91 11.95
CA LYS A 67 -17.37 15.05 11.61
C LYS A 67 -17.58 16.01 10.45
N LYS A 68 -16.99 17.21 10.51
CA LYS A 68 -17.10 18.18 9.43
C LYS A 68 -16.59 17.63 8.10
N TYR A 69 -15.51 16.85 8.15
CA TYR A 69 -14.99 16.17 6.96
C TYR A 69 -16.01 15.16 6.41
N LEU A 70 -16.56 14.29 7.24
CA LEU A 70 -17.57 13.31 6.83
C LEU A 70 -18.85 13.99 6.33
N ASP A 71 -19.31 15.05 6.96
CA ASP A 71 -20.46 15.83 6.53
C ASP A 71 -20.25 16.46 5.15
N SER A 72 -19.02 16.88 4.83
CA SER A 72 -18.66 17.40 3.51
C SER A 72 -18.78 16.34 2.40
N LEU A 73 -18.74 15.06 2.77
CA LEU A 73 -18.88 13.91 1.88
C LEU A 73 -20.32 13.35 1.87
N ASN A 74 -21.20 13.83 2.76
CA ASN A 74 -22.58 13.35 2.88
C ASN A 74 -23.33 13.49 1.55
N GLY A 75 -24.07 12.44 1.18
CA GLY A 75 -24.80 12.37 -0.10
C GLY A 75 -23.92 12.18 -1.35
N LYS A 76 -22.61 12.11 -1.20
CA LYS A 76 -21.68 11.82 -2.31
C LYS A 76 -21.39 10.32 -2.38
N LYS A 77 -21.13 9.83 -3.60
CA LYS A 77 -20.79 8.43 -3.81
C LYS A 77 -19.38 8.13 -3.32
N VAL A 78 -19.26 7.33 -2.26
CA VAL A 78 -17.99 7.00 -1.60
C VAL A 78 -17.27 5.79 -2.21
N HIS A 79 -17.91 5.11 -3.16
CA HIS A 79 -17.34 3.95 -3.85
C HIS A 79 -17.41 4.11 -5.36
N SER A 80 -16.49 3.45 -6.06
CA SER A 80 -16.46 3.39 -7.52
C SER A 80 -16.01 2.02 -8.00
N GLY A 81 -16.41 1.62 -9.22
CA GLY A 81 -16.03 0.35 -9.83
C GLY A 81 -15.07 0.54 -10.99
N TYR A 82 -14.00 -0.25 -11.03
CA TYR A 82 -13.12 -0.38 -12.17
C TYR A 82 -13.14 -1.81 -12.71
N PHE A 83 -13.63 -1.98 -13.92
CA PHE A 83 -13.77 -3.27 -14.58
C PHE A 83 -13.04 -3.23 -15.91
N SER A 84 -11.90 -3.93 -16.02
CA SER A 84 -11.18 -4.01 -17.28
C SER A 84 -11.88 -4.97 -18.22
N ILE A 85 -11.98 -4.59 -19.48
CA ILE A 85 -12.56 -5.40 -20.54
C ILE A 85 -11.56 -6.52 -20.87
N ASP A 86 -11.94 -7.77 -20.65
CA ASP A 86 -11.19 -8.90 -21.18
C ASP A 86 -11.61 -9.12 -22.63
N LYS A 87 -10.84 -8.56 -23.58
CA LYS A 87 -11.07 -8.72 -25.02
C LYS A 87 -11.06 -10.17 -25.51
N LYS A 88 -10.60 -11.13 -24.71
CA LYS A 88 -10.63 -12.56 -25.03
C LYS A 88 -11.97 -13.21 -24.69
N ALA A 89 -12.64 -12.73 -23.65
CA ALA A 89 -13.94 -13.23 -23.24
C ALA A 89 -15.08 -12.79 -24.20
N SER A 90 -14.90 -11.67 -24.89
CA SER A 90 -15.91 -11.16 -25.84
C SER A 90 -16.00 -11.93 -27.16
N LYS A 91 -15.05 -12.81 -27.48
CA LYS A 91 -15.13 -13.65 -28.69
C LYS A 91 -16.00 -14.88 -28.45
N GLY A 92 -17.27 -14.79 -28.75
CA GLY A 92 -18.22 -15.90 -28.69
C GLY A 92 -19.47 -15.63 -27.86
N LEU A 93 -19.56 -14.46 -27.26
CA LEU A 93 -20.73 -14.00 -26.52
C LEU A 93 -21.71 -13.27 -27.44
N SER A 94 -23.01 -13.31 -27.11
CA SER A 94 -24.04 -12.53 -27.81
C SER A 94 -23.81 -11.03 -27.59
N GLU A 95 -24.37 -10.18 -28.45
CA GLU A 95 -24.26 -8.71 -28.31
C GLU A 95 -24.73 -8.23 -26.92
N ASP A 96 -25.73 -8.87 -26.34
CA ASP A 96 -26.28 -8.56 -25.01
C ASP A 96 -25.32 -8.97 -23.88
N GLU A 97 -24.60 -10.07 -24.02
CA GLU A 97 -23.56 -10.48 -23.07
C GLU A 97 -22.30 -9.62 -23.19
N GLN A 98 -21.99 -9.08 -24.37
CA GLN A 98 -20.89 -8.14 -24.57
C GLN A 98 -21.12 -6.80 -23.87
N ILE A 99 -22.38 -6.36 -23.69
CA ILE A 99 -22.71 -5.14 -22.91
C ILE A 99 -22.30 -5.28 -21.44
N PHE A 100 -22.34 -6.47 -20.87
CA PHE A 100 -21.87 -6.73 -19.50
C PHE A 100 -20.34 -6.77 -19.35
N ILE A 101 -19.64 -6.98 -20.44
CA ILE A 101 -18.18 -7.12 -20.48
C ILE A 101 -17.54 -5.87 -21.07
N ASP A 102 -18.22 -5.21 -21.98
CA ASP A 102 -17.70 -4.07 -22.75
C ASP A 102 -18.40 -2.78 -22.33
N SER A 103 -17.81 -2.03 -21.41
CA SER A 103 -18.09 -0.59 -21.26
C SER A 103 -17.43 0.19 -22.41
N LYS A 104 -17.42 -0.32 -23.62
CA LYS A 104 -17.13 0.48 -24.80
C LYS A 104 -18.31 1.38 -25.07
N ILE A 105 -18.09 2.57 -24.74
CA ILE A 105 -18.66 3.81 -25.13
C ILE A 105 -19.09 3.76 -26.59
N ASP A 106 -20.36 3.61 -26.78
CA ASP A 106 -21.00 4.13 -27.97
C ASP A 106 -21.27 5.61 -27.68
N ASP A 107 -20.65 6.53 -28.43
CA ASP A 107 -20.73 7.99 -28.29
C ASP A 107 -22.13 8.60 -28.30
N LYS A 108 -23.19 7.79 -28.12
CA LYS A 108 -24.60 8.17 -28.24
C LYS A 108 -25.50 7.79 -27.06
N ALA A 109 -25.00 7.22 -25.97
CA ALA A 109 -25.84 6.89 -24.82
C ALA A 109 -25.53 7.80 -23.63
N GLU A 110 -26.53 8.53 -23.15
CA GLU A 110 -26.48 9.45 -21.98
C GLU A 110 -26.11 8.79 -20.64
N GLY A 111 -25.67 7.53 -20.62
CA GLY A 111 -25.26 6.80 -19.41
C GLY A 111 -23.76 6.61 -19.24
N THR A 112 -22.93 7.11 -20.14
CA THR A 112 -21.50 6.81 -20.25
C THR A 112 -20.60 7.70 -19.37
N SER A 113 -21.05 8.88 -18.95
CA SER A 113 -20.21 9.85 -18.24
C SER A 113 -19.70 9.32 -16.89
N SER A 114 -20.51 8.54 -16.15
CA SER A 114 -20.11 8.09 -14.81
C SER A 114 -19.04 6.98 -14.82
N ASP A 115 -18.96 6.17 -15.88
CA ASP A 115 -17.98 5.08 -15.99
C ASP A 115 -16.65 5.60 -16.55
N GLU A 116 -16.70 6.59 -17.45
CA GLU A 116 -15.51 7.33 -17.89
C GLU A 116 -14.89 8.12 -16.74
N ASP A 117 -15.72 8.83 -15.98
CA ASP A 117 -15.28 9.58 -14.79
C ASP A 117 -14.63 8.66 -13.75
N ALA A 118 -15.20 7.46 -13.55
CA ALA A 118 -14.64 6.46 -12.65
C ALA A 118 -13.30 5.90 -13.17
N TYR A 119 -13.21 5.62 -14.46
CA TYR A 119 -11.96 5.19 -15.11
C TYR A 119 -10.89 6.25 -15.01
N ASP A 120 -11.22 7.48 -15.36
CA ASP A 120 -10.27 8.59 -15.34
C ASP A 120 -9.79 8.88 -13.93
N LEU A 121 -10.68 8.91 -12.94
CA LEU A 121 -10.33 9.07 -11.54
C LEU A 121 -9.38 7.98 -11.03
N ILE A 122 -9.70 6.71 -11.29
CA ILE A 122 -8.93 5.59 -10.74
C ILE A 122 -7.60 5.41 -11.49
N MET A 123 -7.60 5.57 -12.82
CA MET A 123 -6.47 5.19 -13.67
C MET A 123 -5.54 6.35 -14.03
N LYS A 124 -6.09 7.55 -14.23
CA LYS A 124 -5.34 8.69 -14.74
C LYS A 124 -5.09 9.76 -13.70
N ASP A 125 -6.09 10.08 -12.88
CA ASP A 125 -6.05 11.19 -11.93
C ASP A 125 -5.76 10.71 -10.50
N LYS A 126 -4.57 10.13 -10.32
CA LYS A 126 -4.15 9.58 -9.02
C LYS A 126 -4.09 10.65 -7.92
N GLU A 127 -3.70 11.87 -8.26
CA GLU A 127 -3.59 12.97 -7.30
C GLU A 127 -4.97 13.37 -6.78
N ARG A 128 -5.96 13.48 -7.67
CA ARG A 128 -7.34 13.70 -7.27
C ARG A 128 -7.87 12.57 -6.40
N LEU A 129 -7.62 11.31 -6.76
CA LEU A 129 -8.04 10.15 -5.96
C LEU A 129 -7.44 10.17 -4.55
N LEU A 130 -6.24 10.73 -4.37
CA LEU A 130 -5.57 10.88 -3.08
C LEU A 130 -6.02 12.10 -2.28
N SER A 131 -6.75 13.02 -2.90
CA SER A 131 -7.27 14.21 -2.23
C SER A 131 -8.36 13.84 -1.22
N LEU A 132 -8.32 14.44 -0.04
CA LEU A 132 -9.38 14.30 0.97
C LEU A 132 -10.73 14.87 0.49
N SER A 133 -10.74 15.82 -0.46
CA SER A 133 -11.97 16.37 -1.04
C SER A 133 -12.67 15.41 -2.02
N GLU A 134 -11.96 14.42 -2.57
CA GLU A 134 -12.55 13.40 -3.44
C GLU A 134 -13.27 12.35 -2.57
N PRO A 135 -14.59 12.13 -2.73
CA PRO A 135 -15.36 11.25 -1.86
C PRO A 135 -15.08 9.76 -2.06
N VAL A 136 -14.57 9.33 -3.23
CA VAL A 136 -14.29 7.91 -3.50
C VAL A 136 -13.17 7.41 -2.59
N ARG A 137 -13.49 6.38 -1.79
CA ARG A 137 -12.59 5.72 -0.84
C ARG A 137 -12.58 4.21 -1.00
N PHE A 138 -13.60 3.66 -1.64
CA PHE A 138 -13.76 2.23 -1.87
C PHE A 138 -13.78 1.94 -3.38
N ILE A 139 -12.85 1.12 -3.83
CA ILE A 139 -12.69 0.77 -5.24
C ILE A 139 -13.04 -0.69 -5.43
N PHE A 140 -14.01 -0.98 -6.29
CA PHE A 140 -14.38 -2.35 -6.65
C PHE A 140 -13.74 -2.73 -7.99
N SER A 141 -13.16 -3.93 -8.07
CA SER A 141 -12.56 -4.46 -9.30
C SER A 141 -12.84 -5.95 -9.45
N HIS A 142 -13.18 -6.39 -10.65
CA HIS A 142 -13.40 -7.81 -10.97
C HIS A 142 -12.09 -8.54 -11.27
N SER A 143 -11.25 -7.97 -12.08
CA SER A 143 -9.93 -8.49 -12.40
C SER A 143 -8.85 -7.68 -11.70
N ALA A 144 -7.63 -8.22 -11.65
CA ALA A 144 -6.51 -7.41 -11.23
C ALA A 144 -6.48 -6.13 -12.07
N LEU A 145 -6.45 -4.97 -11.39
CA LEU A 145 -6.23 -3.69 -12.05
C LEU A 145 -5.03 -3.83 -13.00
N ARG A 146 -5.05 -3.15 -14.15
CA ARG A 146 -4.01 -3.32 -15.21
C ARG A 146 -2.62 -3.30 -14.62
N GLU A 147 -1.71 -4.08 -15.20
CA GLU A 147 -0.29 -4.03 -14.87
C GLU A 147 0.19 -2.56 -14.90
N GLY A 148 0.96 -2.18 -13.88
CA GLY A 148 1.43 -0.80 -13.72
C GLY A 148 0.48 0.14 -12.97
N TRP A 149 -0.77 -0.25 -12.67
CA TRP A 149 -1.59 0.55 -11.75
C TRP A 149 -1.10 0.36 -10.31
N ASP A 150 -0.83 1.47 -9.68
CA ASP A 150 -0.47 1.54 -8.27
C ASP A 150 -1.10 2.78 -7.64
N ASN A 151 -1.47 2.65 -6.38
CA ASN A 151 -1.84 3.78 -5.55
C ASN A 151 -1.21 3.57 -4.17
N PRO A 152 -0.45 4.55 -3.66
CA PRO A 152 0.29 4.38 -2.41
C PRO A 152 -0.63 4.27 -1.19
N ASN A 153 -1.86 4.75 -1.26
CA ASN A 153 -2.76 4.83 -0.12
C ASN A 153 -3.80 3.68 -0.07
N ILE A 154 -3.49 2.52 -0.65
CA ILE A 154 -4.27 1.31 -0.47
C ILE A 154 -3.89 0.68 0.88
N PHE A 155 -4.75 0.83 1.87
CA PHE A 155 -4.54 0.30 3.23
C PHE A 155 -5.37 -0.95 3.52
N GLN A 156 -6.36 -1.23 2.70
CA GLN A 156 -7.19 -2.42 2.85
C GLN A 156 -7.44 -3.09 1.50
N ILE A 157 -7.37 -4.40 1.50
CA ILE A 157 -7.76 -5.24 0.36
C ILE A 157 -8.76 -6.25 0.87
N CYS A 158 -9.94 -6.27 0.25
CA CYS A 158 -11.00 -7.24 0.52
C CYS A 158 -11.18 -8.12 -0.71
N THR A 159 -10.99 -9.45 -0.55
CA THR A 159 -11.15 -10.41 -1.63
C THR A 159 -12.43 -11.19 -1.46
N LEU A 160 -13.46 -10.84 -2.25
CA LEU A 160 -14.77 -11.50 -2.30
C LEU A 160 -14.83 -12.59 -3.38
N LYS A 161 -13.77 -12.74 -4.15
CA LYS A 161 -13.63 -13.79 -5.18
C LYS A 161 -12.79 -14.96 -4.68
N LYS A 162 -13.04 -16.15 -5.21
CA LYS A 162 -12.17 -17.31 -5.01
C LYS A 162 -10.98 -17.22 -5.98
N SER A 163 -9.76 -17.18 -5.45
CA SER A 163 -8.54 -17.24 -6.26
C SER A 163 -7.73 -18.46 -5.86
N ASN A 164 -7.45 -19.33 -6.83
CA ASN A 164 -6.58 -20.50 -6.66
C ASN A 164 -5.13 -20.22 -7.08
N SER A 165 -4.86 -19.08 -7.71
CA SER A 165 -3.54 -18.71 -8.20
C SER A 165 -2.75 -17.91 -7.16
N GLU A 166 -1.63 -18.45 -6.71
CA GLU A 166 -0.70 -17.72 -5.83
C GLU A 166 -0.13 -16.46 -6.49
N ILE A 167 0.11 -16.51 -7.80
CA ILE A 167 0.60 -15.36 -8.57
C ILE A 167 -0.42 -14.22 -8.51
N SER A 168 -1.71 -14.51 -8.73
CA SER A 168 -2.77 -13.51 -8.64
C SER A 168 -2.87 -12.91 -7.24
N LYS A 169 -2.80 -13.76 -6.19
CA LYS A 169 -2.81 -13.31 -4.80
C LYS A 169 -1.62 -12.38 -4.48
N ARG A 170 -0.42 -12.73 -4.96
CA ARG A 170 0.77 -11.87 -4.79
C ARG A 170 0.62 -10.53 -5.49
N GLN A 171 0.07 -10.52 -6.71
CA GLN A 171 -0.18 -9.30 -7.46
C GLN A 171 -1.23 -8.41 -6.78
N GLU A 172 -2.28 -9.00 -6.22
CA GLU A 172 -3.32 -8.28 -5.49
C GLU A 172 -2.78 -7.63 -4.22
N ILE A 173 -2.07 -8.38 -3.38
CA ILE A 173 -1.45 -7.86 -2.15
C ILE A 173 -0.38 -6.82 -2.45
N GLY A 174 0.46 -7.07 -3.47
CA GLY A 174 1.54 -6.17 -3.87
C GLY A 174 1.08 -4.75 -4.21
N ARG A 175 -0.21 -4.56 -4.52
CA ARG A 175 -0.78 -3.23 -4.78
C ARG A 175 -0.93 -2.36 -3.54
N GLY A 176 -1.09 -2.98 -2.37
CA GLY A 176 -1.17 -2.29 -1.08
C GLY A 176 0.16 -2.21 -0.33
N LEU A 177 1.24 -2.77 -0.88
CA LEU A 177 2.56 -2.75 -0.25
C LEU A 177 3.38 -1.54 -0.73
N ARG A 178 2.90 -0.34 -0.45
CA ARG A 178 3.53 0.92 -0.81
C ARG A 178 3.62 1.83 0.42
N ILE A 179 4.67 2.65 0.48
CA ILE A 179 4.73 3.74 1.45
C ILE A 179 3.68 4.77 1.05
N CYS A 180 2.77 5.12 1.97
CA CYS A 180 1.70 6.05 1.72
C CYS A 180 2.20 7.49 1.55
N VAL A 181 1.32 8.33 1.01
CA VAL A 181 1.56 9.77 0.85
C VAL A 181 0.46 10.56 1.58
N ASN A 182 0.81 11.75 2.05
CA ASN A 182 -0.16 12.70 2.60
C ASN A 182 -0.81 13.54 1.49
N SER A 183 -1.70 14.46 1.86
CA SER A 183 -2.40 15.36 0.95
C SER A 183 -1.49 16.34 0.20
N ASN A 184 -0.25 16.51 0.63
CA ASN A 184 0.77 17.34 -0.04
C ASN A 184 1.61 16.53 -1.04
N GLY A 185 1.37 15.21 -1.16
CA GLY A 185 2.17 14.31 -1.99
C GLY A 185 3.49 13.87 -1.36
N GLU A 186 3.72 14.15 -0.09
CA GLU A 186 4.92 13.78 0.64
C GLU A 186 4.83 12.31 1.07
N ARG A 187 5.91 11.56 0.87
CA ARG A 187 5.98 10.16 1.33
C ARG A 187 6.09 10.10 2.84
N MET A 188 5.20 9.36 3.45
CA MET A 188 5.17 9.11 4.89
C MET A 188 6.12 7.96 5.22
N ASP A 189 7.42 8.21 5.01
CA ASP A 189 8.49 7.26 5.30
C ASP A 189 8.92 7.31 6.79
N TYR A 190 9.99 6.61 7.13
CA TYR A 190 10.47 6.56 8.51
C TYR A 190 10.92 7.94 9.05
N ARG A 191 11.37 8.86 8.18
CA ARG A 191 11.80 10.22 8.60
C ARG A 191 10.62 11.07 9.05
N GLU A 192 9.45 10.85 8.40
CA GLU A 192 8.21 11.59 8.71
C GLU A 192 7.41 10.96 9.85
N LEU A 193 7.49 9.65 10.02
CA LEU A 193 6.63 8.90 10.93
C LEU A 193 7.36 8.31 12.13
N GLU A 194 8.68 8.18 12.09
CA GLU A 194 9.50 7.60 13.14
C GLU A 194 8.91 6.26 13.65
N ASP A 195 8.58 6.17 14.93
CA ASP A 195 8.01 4.95 15.56
C ASP A 195 6.63 4.55 15.00
N ASP A 196 5.89 5.50 14.41
CA ASP A 196 4.58 5.24 13.80
C ASP A 196 4.68 4.62 12.38
N PHE A 197 5.88 4.51 11.80
CA PHE A 197 6.06 4.07 10.41
C PHE A 197 5.38 2.73 10.11
N PHE A 198 5.59 1.72 10.94
CA PHE A 198 4.99 0.40 10.74
C PHE A 198 3.51 0.35 11.14
N ASN A 199 3.05 1.23 12.01
CA ASN A 199 1.64 1.34 12.41
C ASN A 199 0.82 1.92 11.27
N ILE A 200 1.32 2.94 10.60
CA ILE A 200 0.63 3.64 9.50
C ILE A 200 0.78 2.88 8.20
N ASN A 201 1.99 2.50 7.79
CA ASN A 201 2.22 1.75 6.56
C ASN A 201 1.86 0.26 6.71
N ASN A 202 0.66 -0.03 7.21
CA ASN A 202 0.15 -1.36 7.49
C ASN A 202 -1.01 -1.70 6.55
N LEU A 203 -0.86 -2.78 5.77
CA LEU A 203 -1.91 -3.32 4.90
C LEU A 203 -2.78 -4.33 5.64
N THR A 204 -4.09 -4.11 5.65
CA THR A 204 -5.07 -5.08 6.12
C THR A 204 -5.64 -5.87 4.94
N VAL A 205 -5.56 -7.20 5.01
CA VAL A 205 -6.17 -8.09 4.01
C VAL A 205 -7.36 -8.82 4.64
N ILE A 206 -8.54 -8.64 4.06
CA ILE A 206 -9.79 -9.30 4.42
C ILE A 206 -10.09 -10.33 3.34
N ALA A 207 -10.02 -11.61 3.68
CA ALA A 207 -10.09 -12.66 2.69
C ALA A 207 -10.63 -13.98 3.26
N SER A 208 -10.94 -14.93 2.37
CA SER A 208 -11.37 -16.29 2.76
C SER A 208 -10.23 -17.08 3.43
N GLU A 209 -10.57 -18.19 4.10
CA GLU A 209 -9.61 -19.06 4.79
C GLU A 209 -8.44 -19.52 3.90
N SER A 210 -8.70 -19.74 2.60
CA SER A 210 -7.62 -20.10 1.65
C SER A 210 -6.57 -19.00 1.44
N TYR A 211 -6.89 -17.78 1.83
CA TYR A 211 -6.00 -16.63 1.76
C TYR A 211 -5.14 -16.51 3.02
N ASP A 212 -5.63 -16.93 4.18
CA ASP A 212 -4.89 -16.89 5.44
C ASP A 212 -3.63 -17.76 5.37
N SER A 213 -3.75 -18.99 4.88
CA SER A 213 -2.59 -19.88 4.68
C SER A 213 -1.58 -19.31 3.68
N PHE A 214 -2.05 -18.69 2.60
CA PHE A 214 -1.21 -17.99 1.63
C PHE A 214 -0.50 -16.79 2.25
N ALA A 215 -1.21 -15.94 3.01
CA ALA A 215 -0.63 -14.77 3.66
C ALA A 215 0.46 -15.16 4.67
N LYS A 216 0.23 -16.19 5.46
CA LYS A 216 1.23 -16.76 6.39
C LYS A 216 2.46 -17.29 5.66
N ALA A 217 2.26 -18.01 4.55
CA ALA A 217 3.37 -18.51 3.73
C ALA A 217 4.19 -17.37 3.12
N LEU A 218 3.51 -16.33 2.61
CA LEU A 218 4.17 -15.15 2.07
C LEU A 218 4.96 -14.37 3.14
N GLN A 219 4.39 -14.19 4.33
CA GLN A 219 5.09 -13.57 5.46
C GLN A 219 6.32 -14.36 5.88
N SER A 220 6.21 -15.70 5.95
CA SER A 220 7.35 -16.58 6.25
C SER A 220 8.44 -16.47 5.19
N GLU A 221 8.08 -16.41 3.92
CA GLU A 221 9.03 -16.25 2.81
C GLU A 221 9.74 -14.89 2.86
N ILE A 222 8.99 -13.81 3.09
CA ILE A 222 9.55 -12.46 3.25
C ILE A 222 10.50 -12.45 4.46
N SER A 223 10.10 -12.98 5.60
CA SER A 223 10.93 -13.07 6.80
C SER A 223 12.19 -13.89 6.56
N ALA A 224 12.08 -15.03 5.87
CA ALA A 224 13.23 -15.86 5.51
C ALA A 224 14.18 -15.16 4.54
N ASN A 225 13.66 -14.36 3.59
CA ASN A 225 14.47 -13.59 2.66
C ASN A 225 15.12 -12.38 3.36
N LEU A 226 14.44 -11.74 4.31
CA LEU A 226 15.02 -10.71 5.15
C LEU A 226 16.10 -11.30 6.07
N SER A 227 15.86 -12.47 6.66
CA SER A 227 16.84 -13.18 7.48
C SER A 227 18.05 -13.67 6.66
N ARG A 228 17.85 -14.01 5.37
CA ARG A 228 18.97 -14.34 4.45
C ARG A 228 19.75 -13.10 4.02
N LYS A 229 19.15 -11.92 4.13
CA LYS A 229 19.82 -10.62 4.00
C LYS A 229 20.23 -10.05 5.36
N SER A 230 20.03 -10.80 6.48
CA SER A 230 20.74 -10.47 7.69
C SER A 230 22.22 -10.57 7.34
N TYR A 231 22.91 -9.49 7.55
CA TYR A 231 24.33 -9.38 7.27
C TYR A 231 25.07 -10.29 8.25
N ASP A 232 25.05 -11.60 7.98
CA ASP A 232 25.82 -12.56 8.78
C ASP A 232 27.31 -12.49 8.45
N LYS A 233 27.64 -11.77 7.35
CA LYS A 233 29.02 -11.52 6.93
C LYS A 233 29.24 -10.05 6.61
N PHE A 234 30.43 -9.58 6.95
CA PHE A 234 30.93 -8.28 6.51
C PHE A 234 31.29 -8.32 5.02
N GLU A 235 30.54 -7.62 4.19
CA GLU A 235 30.83 -7.48 2.76
C GLU A 235 31.19 -6.03 2.46
N GLN A 236 32.44 -5.77 2.07
CA GLN A 236 32.93 -4.41 1.80
C GLN A 236 32.08 -3.64 0.78
N LYS A 237 31.56 -4.34 -0.26
CA LYS A 237 30.72 -3.75 -1.31
C LYS A 237 29.40 -3.16 -0.80
N ILE A 238 28.95 -3.52 0.41
CA ILE A 238 27.72 -2.97 1.00
C ILE A 238 27.91 -1.51 1.39
N PHE A 239 29.12 -1.12 1.71
CA PHE A 239 29.48 0.21 2.18
C PHE A 239 29.97 1.13 1.06
N ILE A 240 30.55 0.58 -0.02
CA ILE A 240 31.07 1.35 -1.16
C ILE A 240 29.94 2.10 -1.86
N ASP A 241 30.23 3.30 -2.36
CA ASP A 241 29.29 4.21 -3.04
C ASP A 241 28.16 4.74 -2.15
N ARG A 242 28.27 4.58 -0.81
CA ARG A 242 27.40 5.27 0.14
C ARG A 242 28.02 6.58 0.59
N GLU A 243 27.20 7.44 1.11
CA GLU A 243 27.58 8.75 1.61
C GLU A 243 26.96 8.94 3.00
N LEU A 244 27.78 9.33 3.96
CA LEU A 244 27.30 9.76 5.27
C LEU A 244 27.21 11.28 5.30
N VAL A 245 26.11 11.81 5.83
CA VAL A 245 25.93 13.25 5.97
C VAL A 245 25.76 13.60 7.45
N ASN A 246 26.60 14.46 8.00
CA ASN A 246 26.50 14.88 9.39
C ASN A 246 25.43 15.98 9.57
N LYS A 247 25.18 16.35 10.83
CA LYS A 247 24.21 17.41 11.17
C LYS A 247 24.48 18.77 10.54
N ASP A 248 25.73 19.04 10.21
CA ASP A 248 26.17 20.29 9.60
C ASP A 248 26.05 20.26 8.06
N GLY A 249 25.51 19.16 7.50
CA GLY A 249 25.37 18.95 6.07
C GLY A 249 26.68 18.59 5.36
N LYS A 250 27.75 18.27 6.12
CA LYS A 250 29.00 17.83 5.53
C LYS A 250 28.90 16.35 5.15
N SER A 251 29.32 16.03 3.96
CA SER A 251 29.22 14.69 3.38
C SER A 251 30.58 13.98 3.43
N LEU A 252 30.54 12.66 3.68
CA LEU A 252 31.67 11.75 3.65
C LEU A 252 31.34 10.58 2.69
N PRO A 253 31.85 10.60 1.46
CA PRO A 253 31.71 9.45 0.57
C PRO A 253 32.54 8.29 1.08
N ILE A 254 31.93 7.09 1.12
CA ILE A 254 32.59 5.88 1.60
C ILE A 254 33.29 5.20 0.43
N ASP A 255 34.58 5.41 0.34
CA ASP A 255 35.48 4.75 -0.61
C ASP A 255 36.11 3.48 -0.03
N GLU A 256 36.87 2.76 -0.84
CA GLU A 256 37.62 1.56 -0.42
C GLU A 256 38.56 1.82 0.78
N THR A 257 39.12 3.01 0.89
CA THR A 257 40.03 3.37 1.98
C THR A 257 39.28 3.45 3.30
N ILE A 258 38.09 4.03 3.29
CA ILE A 258 37.23 4.14 4.47
C ILE A 258 36.68 2.77 4.84
N VAL A 259 36.21 1.97 3.85
CA VAL A 259 35.73 0.60 4.11
C VAL A 259 36.82 -0.25 4.76
N ASN A 260 38.05 -0.16 4.31
CA ASN A 260 39.18 -0.87 4.92
C ASN A 260 39.44 -0.43 6.38
N LYS A 261 39.19 0.84 6.73
CA LYS A 261 39.29 1.30 8.12
C LYS A 261 38.16 0.73 8.97
N ILE A 262 36.94 0.70 8.45
CA ILE A 262 35.78 0.06 9.12
C ILE A 262 36.08 -1.42 9.37
N TYR A 263 36.57 -2.14 8.37
CA TYR A 263 36.90 -3.56 8.46
C TYR A 263 37.94 -3.81 9.57
N ARG A 264 39.02 -3.02 9.63
CA ARG A 264 40.05 -3.14 10.67
C ARG A 264 39.51 -2.84 12.07
N ASP A 265 38.61 -1.87 12.17
CA ASP A 265 37.96 -1.55 13.45
C ASP A 265 37.05 -2.70 13.89
N PHE A 266 36.30 -3.29 12.98
CA PHE A 266 35.46 -4.45 13.24
C PHE A 266 36.27 -5.65 13.72
N MET A 267 37.38 -5.96 13.05
CA MET A 267 38.30 -7.02 13.49
C MET A 267 38.88 -6.73 14.89
N LYS A 268 39.33 -5.49 15.13
CA LYS A 268 39.94 -5.10 16.40
C LYS A 268 38.97 -5.21 17.58
N ASN A 269 37.69 -4.97 17.36
CA ASN A 269 36.67 -5.00 18.38
C ASN A 269 35.93 -6.34 18.47
N ASP A 270 36.38 -7.38 17.77
CA ASP A 270 35.73 -8.70 17.69
C ASP A 270 34.27 -8.62 17.16
N TYR A 271 33.98 -7.67 16.28
CA TYR A 271 32.65 -7.53 15.65
C TYR A 271 32.46 -8.47 14.48
N ILE A 272 33.58 -8.96 13.90
CA ILE A 272 33.61 -10.03 12.89
C ILE A 272 34.65 -11.06 13.28
N ASP A 273 34.41 -12.33 12.89
CA ASP A 273 35.34 -13.42 13.08
C ASP A 273 36.34 -13.56 11.90
N ASP A 274 37.26 -14.53 11.98
CA ASP A 274 38.26 -14.81 10.92
C ASP A 274 37.66 -15.20 9.57
N ASN A 275 36.37 -15.49 9.48
CA ASN A 275 35.61 -15.80 8.28
C ASN A 275 34.68 -14.66 7.85
N ASP A 276 34.87 -13.45 8.40
CA ASP A 276 34.06 -12.27 8.20
C ASP A 276 32.60 -12.40 8.69
N ASN A 277 32.27 -13.42 9.50
CA ASN A 277 30.93 -13.52 10.08
C ASN A 277 30.73 -12.47 11.18
N ILE A 278 29.58 -11.85 11.22
CA ILE A 278 29.19 -10.89 12.25
C ILE A 278 28.97 -11.61 13.56
N THR A 279 29.63 -11.14 14.61
CA THR A 279 29.57 -11.73 15.95
C THR A 279 28.33 -11.25 16.73
N HIS A 280 28.03 -11.94 17.81
CA HIS A 280 26.98 -11.53 18.75
C HIS A 280 27.33 -10.21 19.43
N LYS A 281 28.61 -9.93 19.67
CA LYS A 281 29.10 -8.70 20.30
C LYS A 281 28.73 -7.46 19.50
N LEU A 282 28.83 -7.47 18.15
CA LEU A 282 28.38 -6.34 17.34
C LEU A 282 26.89 -6.07 17.57
N LYS A 283 26.05 -7.12 17.58
CA LYS A 283 24.60 -7.00 17.79
C LYS A 283 24.27 -6.41 19.16
N GLU A 284 24.99 -6.83 20.20
CA GLU A 284 24.85 -6.30 21.56
C GLU A 284 25.29 -4.83 21.65
N ASP A 285 26.45 -4.49 21.09
CA ASP A 285 26.97 -3.13 21.15
C ASP A 285 26.12 -2.14 20.37
N ILE A 286 25.51 -2.55 19.24
CA ILE A 286 24.51 -1.76 18.53
C ILE A 286 23.26 -1.55 19.40
N ALA A 287 22.72 -2.61 19.99
CA ALA A 287 21.53 -2.53 20.84
C ALA A 287 21.72 -1.63 22.08
N ASN A 288 22.95 -1.57 22.60
CA ASN A 288 23.32 -0.77 23.76
C ASN A 288 23.87 0.62 23.41
N ASN A 289 23.94 0.99 22.12
CA ASN A 289 24.62 2.22 21.64
C ASN A 289 26.07 2.34 22.11
N THR A 290 26.79 1.24 22.22
CA THR A 290 28.20 1.15 22.65
C THR A 290 29.16 0.75 21.53
N ILE A 291 28.68 0.74 20.28
CA ILE A 291 29.50 0.38 19.12
C ILE A 291 30.73 1.28 19.01
N SER A 292 31.88 0.67 18.73
CA SER A 292 33.10 1.42 18.39
C SER A 292 32.94 2.11 17.03
N ILE A 293 33.30 3.40 16.99
CA ILE A 293 33.22 4.21 15.79
C ILE A 293 34.65 4.55 15.33
N PRO A 294 35.04 4.19 14.11
CA PRO A 294 36.33 4.56 13.56
C PRO A 294 36.58 6.07 13.63
N GLU A 295 37.80 6.49 14.00
CA GLU A 295 38.17 7.90 14.16
C GLU A 295 37.75 8.78 12.97
N VAL A 296 37.85 8.25 11.76
CA VAL A 296 37.46 8.95 10.51
C VAL A 296 35.96 9.22 10.41
N MET A 297 35.15 8.55 11.21
CA MET A 297 33.69 8.63 11.20
C MET A 297 33.10 9.26 12.48
N GLN A 298 33.92 9.74 13.39
CA GLN A 298 33.42 10.30 14.67
C GLN A 298 32.46 11.47 14.46
N ASP A 299 32.71 12.33 13.47
CA ASP A 299 31.84 13.46 13.15
C ASP A 299 30.50 13.02 12.50
N TYR A 300 30.37 11.74 12.16
CA TYR A 300 29.22 11.11 11.49
C TYR A 300 28.62 9.99 12.35
N SER A 301 28.87 9.99 13.65
CA SER A 301 28.53 8.89 14.55
C SER A 301 27.05 8.52 14.55
N GLU A 302 26.16 9.49 14.45
CA GLU A 302 24.70 9.27 14.44
C GLU A 302 24.22 8.58 13.15
N GLU A 303 24.87 8.83 12.03
CA GLU A 303 24.56 8.16 10.74
C GLU A 303 25.17 6.77 10.67
N TYR A 304 26.34 6.60 11.30
CA TYR A 304 27.06 5.32 11.31
C TYR A 304 26.34 4.24 12.13
N THR A 305 25.59 4.64 13.16
CA THR A 305 24.86 3.74 14.06
C THR A 305 23.44 3.44 13.62
N LYS A 306 22.93 4.09 12.59
CA LYS A 306 21.64 3.82 11.93
C LYS A 306 21.77 2.77 10.84
#